data_44cb53ada6ac04cf1fc253a1073e2ea8
#
_entry.id   44cb53ada6ac04cf1fc253a1073e2ea8
#
_cell.length_a   1.000
_cell.length_b   1.000
_cell.length_c   1.000
_cell.angle_alpha   90.00
_cell.angle_beta   90.00
_cell.angle_gamma   90.00
#
_symmetry.space_group_name_H-M   'P 1'
#
loop_
_entity.id
_entity.type
_entity.pdbx_description
1 polymer ?
#
loop_
_entity_poly.entity_id
_entity_poly.type
_entity_poly.pdbx_seq_one_letter_code
_entity_poly.pdbx_strand_id
1 'polypeptide(L)'
;MRLRAAHDPMRLGFPIEITVAGSSGLGWFSPSIAHEELVRKVRAVAKAFSPFAFRFGGVDCFPGSNVYYLKPVEDKPFRAFQARLAATDLTFEPTPYRYVPHCTIAQAPRDSAASVGDELARCPVPDHDIQVASVSFYTMDREAQRCYQHERIGLGA
;
A
#
# COMPACT_ATOMS: atom_id res chain seq x y z
N MET A 1 -12.20 6.33 -4.39
CA MET A 1 -11.93 7.68 -4.91
C MET A 1 -12.69 8.78 -4.15
N ARG A 2 -14.01 8.65 -3.90
CA ARG A 2 -14.80 9.72 -3.23
C ARG A 2 -14.24 10.16 -1.87
N LEU A 3 -13.82 9.22 -1.02
CA LEU A 3 -13.25 9.53 0.30
C LEU A 3 -11.96 10.38 0.20
N ARG A 4 -11.03 10.02 -0.68
CA ARG A 4 -9.82 10.82 -0.90
C ARG A 4 -10.15 12.22 -1.43
N ALA A 5 -11.08 12.34 -2.35
CA ALA A 5 -11.45 13.64 -2.91
C ALA A 5 -12.01 14.60 -1.86
N ALA A 6 -12.75 14.06 -0.88
CA ALA A 6 -13.34 14.87 0.18
C ALA A 6 -12.34 15.25 1.30
N HIS A 7 -11.42 14.33 1.65
CA HIS A 7 -10.61 14.45 2.85
C HIS A 7 -9.10 14.56 2.62
N ASP A 8 -8.62 14.23 1.42
CA ASP A 8 -7.20 14.32 1.07
C ASP A 8 -7.03 14.51 -0.45
N PRO A 9 -7.39 15.68 -0.97
CA PRO A 9 -7.28 15.96 -2.41
C PRO A 9 -5.84 15.88 -2.93
N MET A 10 -4.83 16.11 -2.05
CA MET A 10 -3.41 15.99 -2.40
C MET A 10 -3.03 14.56 -2.81
N ARG A 11 -3.73 13.56 -2.28
CA ARG A 11 -3.47 12.15 -2.62
C ARG A 11 -4.22 11.62 -3.84
N LEU A 12 -4.94 12.47 -4.56
CA LEU A 12 -5.63 12.03 -5.80
C LEU A 12 -4.65 11.59 -6.89
N GLY A 13 -3.42 12.12 -6.87
CA GLY A 13 -2.34 11.70 -7.76
C GLY A 13 -1.67 10.37 -7.39
N PHE A 14 -2.02 9.78 -6.24
CA PHE A 14 -1.45 8.51 -5.79
C PHE A 14 -2.41 7.34 -6.07
N PRO A 15 -1.89 6.15 -6.38
CA PRO A 15 -2.72 4.97 -6.59
C PRO A 15 -3.50 4.59 -5.33
N ILE A 16 -4.62 3.89 -5.52
CA ILE A 16 -5.31 3.19 -4.44
C ILE A 16 -4.66 1.81 -4.36
N GLU A 17 -3.85 1.60 -3.33
CA GLU A 17 -3.02 0.41 -3.22
C GLU A 17 -2.85 -0.05 -1.78
N ILE A 18 -2.42 -1.29 -1.62
CA ILE A 18 -1.83 -1.81 -0.39
C ILE A 18 -0.34 -1.98 -0.66
N THR A 19 0.49 -1.10 -0.08
CA THR A 19 1.94 -1.11 -0.27
C THR A 19 2.55 -2.30 0.45
N VAL A 20 3.45 -3.03 -0.22
CA VAL A 20 4.17 -4.18 0.35
C VAL A 20 5.59 -3.80 0.76
N ALA A 21 6.27 -2.99 -0.06
CA ALA A 21 7.58 -2.43 0.23
C ALA A 21 7.55 -0.92 -0.06
N GLY A 22 7.94 -0.10 0.91
CA GLY A 22 7.87 1.36 0.82
C GLY A 22 8.07 2.01 2.16
N SER A 23 7.24 2.95 2.56
CA SER A 23 7.38 3.71 3.81
C SER A 23 7.22 2.88 5.09
N SER A 24 6.77 1.64 5.01
CA SER A 24 6.60 0.73 6.15
C SER A 24 7.04 -0.69 5.80
N GLY A 25 7.26 -1.51 6.82
CA GLY A 25 7.63 -2.90 6.67
C GLY A 25 9.07 -3.08 6.21
N LEU A 26 9.27 -3.47 4.96
CA LEU A 26 10.61 -3.69 4.40
C LEU A 26 11.37 -2.39 4.12
N GLY A 27 10.65 -1.29 3.95
CA GLY A 27 11.24 -0.05 3.47
C GLY A 27 11.26 0.05 1.95
N TRP A 28 11.87 1.10 1.45
CA TRP A 28 12.06 1.33 0.02
C TRP A 28 13.15 0.41 -0.51
N PHE A 29 13.06 0.04 -1.77
CA PHE A 29 14.17 -0.64 -2.43
C PHE A 29 15.38 0.28 -2.48
N SER A 30 16.57 -0.28 -2.23
CA SER A 30 17.81 0.48 -2.36
C SER A 30 17.98 1.00 -3.79
N PRO A 31 18.33 2.28 -3.97
CA PRO A 31 18.56 2.84 -5.29
C PRO A 31 19.76 2.23 -6.03
N SER A 32 20.59 1.46 -5.33
CA SER A 32 21.72 0.72 -5.92
C SER A 32 21.31 -0.53 -6.70
N ILE A 33 20.06 -0.99 -6.55
CA ILE A 33 19.58 -2.19 -7.24
C ILE A 33 19.20 -1.82 -8.68
N ALA A 34 19.77 -2.53 -9.64
CA ALA A 34 19.37 -2.37 -11.04
C ALA A 34 17.89 -2.73 -11.22
N HIS A 35 17.16 -1.91 -11.98
CA HIS A 35 15.71 -2.09 -12.19
C HIS A 35 15.36 -3.49 -12.72
N GLU A 36 16.13 -4.00 -13.67
CA GLU A 36 15.94 -5.32 -14.26
C GLU A 36 16.09 -6.46 -13.24
N GLU A 37 17.07 -6.32 -12.34
CA GLU A 37 17.27 -7.28 -11.25
C GLU A 37 16.12 -7.26 -10.28
N LEU A 38 15.66 -6.07 -9.89
CA LEU A 38 14.50 -5.87 -9.04
C LEU A 38 13.26 -6.55 -9.63
N VAL A 39 12.93 -6.25 -10.90
CA VAL A 39 11.79 -6.82 -11.62
C VAL A 39 11.90 -8.34 -11.68
N ARG A 40 13.07 -8.88 -12.01
CA ARG A 40 13.32 -10.33 -12.09
C ARG A 40 13.05 -11.03 -10.76
N LYS A 41 13.55 -10.48 -9.64
CA LYS A 41 13.38 -11.06 -8.30
C LYS A 41 11.94 -10.99 -7.82
N VAL A 42 11.27 -9.84 -8.00
CA VAL A 42 9.86 -9.69 -7.63
C VAL A 42 8.96 -10.58 -8.51
N ARG A 43 9.29 -10.77 -9.78
CA ARG A 43 8.58 -11.72 -10.66
C ARG A 43 8.70 -13.15 -10.16
N ALA A 44 9.87 -13.57 -9.69
CA ALA A 44 10.07 -14.88 -9.10
C ALA A 44 9.24 -15.08 -7.82
N VAL A 45 9.09 -14.04 -7.00
CA VAL A 45 8.19 -14.05 -5.84
C VAL A 45 6.74 -14.12 -6.29
N ALA A 46 6.31 -13.25 -7.21
CA ALA A 46 4.93 -13.17 -7.68
C ALA A 46 4.43 -14.48 -8.32
N LYS A 47 5.30 -15.19 -9.02
CA LYS A 47 5.00 -16.50 -9.62
C LYS A 47 4.60 -17.57 -8.59
N ALA A 48 5.06 -17.46 -7.36
CA ALA A 48 4.73 -18.39 -6.28
C ALA A 48 3.37 -18.09 -5.60
N PHE A 49 2.66 -17.04 -6.01
CA PHE A 49 1.38 -16.64 -5.45
C PHE A 49 0.28 -16.70 -6.50
N SER A 50 -0.80 -17.41 -6.20
CA SER A 50 -2.02 -17.33 -7.00
C SER A 50 -2.72 -15.98 -6.77
N PRO A 51 -3.47 -15.45 -7.76
CA PRO A 51 -4.41 -14.37 -7.51
C PRO A 51 -5.35 -14.70 -6.34
N PHE A 52 -5.69 -13.70 -5.54
CA PHE A 52 -6.54 -13.86 -4.38
C PHE A 52 -7.53 -12.71 -4.25
N ALA A 53 -8.59 -12.95 -3.49
CA ALA A 53 -9.58 -11.93 -3.15
C ALA A 53 -9.44 -11.52 -1.68
N PHE A 54 -9.81 -10.27 -1.39
CA PHE A 54 -9.95 -9.78 -0.03
C PHE A 54 -11.07 -8.74 0.06
N ARG A 55 -11.51 -8.43 1.28
CA ARG A 55 -12.43 -7.31 1.58
C ARG A 55 -11.75 -6.33 2.50
N PHE A 56 -12.11 -5.06 2.37
CA PHE A 56 -11.75 -4.10 3.38
C PHE A 56 -12.63 -4.25 4.61
N GLY A 57 -12.03 -4.08 5.77
CA GLY A 57 -12.71 -3.83 7.04
C GLY A 57 -13.02 -2.35 7.23
N GLY A 58 -13.22 -1.94 8.47
CA GLY A 58 -13.50 -0.55 8.81
C GLY A 58 -12.32 0.39 8.58
N VAL A 59 -12.58 1.67 8.74
CA VAL A 59 -11.56 2.71 8.82
C VAL A 59 -10.82 2.58 10.14
N ASP A 60 -9.52 2.80 10.10
CA ASP A 60 -8.64 2.82 11.26
C ASP A 60 -7.65 3.99 11.13
N CYS A 61 -6.95 4.31 12.19
CA CYS A 61 -5.95 5.38 12.23
C CYS A 61 -4.67 4.86 12.89
N PHE A 62 -3.51 5.21 12.35
CA PHE A 62 -2.25 4.85 13.02
C PHE A 62 -2.11 5.59 14.34
N PRO A 63 -1.77 4.89 15.44
CA PRO A 63 -1.63 5.50 16.77
C PRO A 63 -0.69 6.72 16.75
N GLY A 64 -1.14 7.81 17.33
CA GLY A 64 -0.37 9.06 17.40
C GLY A 64 -0.19 9.80 16.06
N SER A 65 -0.91 9.40 15.04
CA SER A 65 -0.87 10.03 13.71
C SER A 65 -2.23 10.62 13.31
N ASN A 66 -2.27 11.23 12.14
CA ASN A 66 -3.47 11.73 11.46
C ASN A 66 -3.70 11.01 10.13
N VAL A 67 -3.14 9.80 9.99
CA VAL A 67 -3.24 8.98 8.78
C VAL A 67 -4.34 7.94 8.96
N TYR A 68 -5.41 8.09 8.19
CA TYR A 68 -6.57 7.18 8.17
C TYR A 68 -6.46 6.22 7.00
N TYR A 69 -6.84 4.97 7.25
CA TYR A 69 -6.72 3.90 6.26
C TYR A 69 -7.82 2.86 6.38
N LEU A 70 -8.03 2.13 5.29
CA LEU A 70 -8.78 0.89 5.27
C LEU A 70 -7.81 -0.28 5.45
N LYS A 71 -8.17 -1.23 6.31
CA LYS A 71 -7.41 -2.47 6.50
C LYS A 71 -8.14 -3.64 5.83
N PRO A 72 -7.45 -4.63 5.27
CA PRO A 72 -8.08 -5.87 4.86
C PRO A 72 -8.61 -6.64 6.08
N VAL A 73 -9.77 -7.29 5.94
CA VAL A 73 -10.33 -8.18 6.98
C VAL A 73 -9.39 -9.35 7.20
N GLU A 74 -8.88 -9.93 6.12
CA GLU A 74 -7.87 -10.98 6.13
C GLU A 74 -6.58 -10.46 5.50
N ASP A 75 -5.52 -10.33 6.29
CA ASP A 75 -4.25 -9.74 5.86
C ASP A 75 -3.15 -10.76 5.56
N LYS A 76 -3.40 -12.06 5.80
CA LYS A 76 -2.41 -13.14 5.60
C LYS A 76 -1.78 -13.17 4.21
N PRO A 77 -2.52 -13.02 3.10
CA PRO A 77 -1.90 -13.05 1.78
C PRO A 77 -0.87 -11.92 1.58
N PHE A 78 -1.17 -10.73 2.09
CA PHE A 78 -0.26 -9.58 2.00
C PHE A 78 0.99 -9.78 2.85
N ARG A 79 0.83 -10.30 4.07
CA ARG A 79 1.96 -10.63 4.95
C ARG A 79 2.81 -11.76 4.39
N ALA A 80 2.18 -12.78 3.80
CA ALA A 80 2.90 -13.87 3.15
C ALA A 80 3.74 -13.37 1.97
N PHE A 81 3.18 -12.48 1.14
CA PHE A 81 3.91 -11.88 0.03
C PHE A 81 5.09 -11.04 0.53
N GLN A 82 4.85 -10.18 1.53
CA GLN A 82 5.88 -9.35 2.15
C GLN A 82 7.01 -10.21 2.75
N ALA A 83 6.66 -11.27 3.49
CA ALA A 83 7.64 -12.18 4.09
C ALA A 83 8.47 -12.92 3.01
N ARG A 84 7.83 -13.31 1.91
CA ARG A 84 8.54 -13.94 0.79
C ARG A 84 9.48 -12.96 0.09
N LEU A 85 9.07 -11.71 -0.03
CA LEU A 85 9.91 -10.64 -0.58
C LEU A 85 11.10 -10.35 0.36
N ALA A 86 10.87 -10.32 1.67
CA ALA A 86 11.92 -10.17 2.68
C ALA A 86 12.97 -11.29 2.66
N ALA A 87 12.56 -12.50 2.26
CA ALA A 87 13.44 -13.66 2.16
C ALA A 87 14.30 -13.68 0.87
N THR A 88 14.16 -12.68 0.00
CA THR A 88 15.05 -12.50 -1.15
C THR A 88 16.34 -11.79 -0.70
N ASP A 89 17.32 -11.78 -1.59
CA ASP A 89 18.57 -11.03 -1.42
C ASP A 89 18.44 -9.55 -1.89
N LEU A 90 17.21 -9.03 -2.01
CA LEU A 90 16.96 -7.61 -2.27
C LEU A 90 17.32 -6.77 -1.05
N THR A 91 17.97 -5.65 -1.29
CA THR A 91 18.32 -4.70 -0.24
C THR A 91 17.25 -3.62 -0.12
N PHE A 92 16.87 -3.33 1.12
CA PHE A 92 15.87 -2.32 1.44
C PHE A 92 16.47 -1.23 2.33
N GLU A 93 15.98 -0.02 2.18
CA GLU A 93 16.28 1.08 3.11
C GLU A 93 15.47 0.87 4.39
N PRO A 94 16.11 0.93 5.58
CA PRO A 94 15.41 0.71 6.83
C PRO A 94 14.24 1.68 7.04
N THR A 95 13.17 1.18 7.64
CA THR A 95 12.04 1.98 8.10
C THR A 95 11.73 1.68 9.55
N PRO A 96 11.38 2.69 10.38
CA PRO A 96 10.99 2.46 11.77
C PRO A 96 9.58 1.89 11.91
N TYR A 97 8.79 1.85 10.84
CA TYR A 97 7.39 1.46 10.89
C TYR A 97 7.21 -0.03 10.58
N ARG A 98 6.47 -0.70 11.45
CA ARG A 98 6.07 -2.10 11.23
C ARG A 98 5.13 -2.21 10.03
N TYR A 99 5.16 -3.36 9.37
CA TYR A 99 4.24 -3.66 8.28
C TYR A 99 2.81 -3.85 8.80
N VAL A 100 1.93 -3.02 8.32
CA VAL A 100 0.48 -3.14 8.46
C VAL A 100 -0.11 -3.04 7.06
N PRO A 101 -0.67 -4.12 6.49
CA PRO A 101 -1.36 -4.04 5.21
C PRO A 101 -2.52 -3.06 5.30
N HIS A 102 -2.48 -1.99 4.50
CA HIS A 102 -3.47 -0.92 4.56
C HIS A 102 -3.55 -0.15 3.25
N CYS A 103 -4.71 0.44 3.03
CA CYS A 103 -4.92 1.42 1.97
C CYS A 103 -5.17 2.78 2.59
N THR A 104 -4.23 3.70 2.51
CA THR A 104 -4.40 5.07 3.03
C THR A 104 -5.52 5.79 2.28
N ILE A 105 -6.47 6.34 3.01
CA ILE A 105 -7.61 7.11 2.48
C ILE A 105 -7.50 8.60 2.74
N ALA A 106 -6.87 9.02 3.83
CA ALA A 106 -6.65 10.42 4.13
C ALA A 106 -5.45 10.62 5.07
N GLN A 107 -4.80 11.77 4.93
CA GLN A 107 -3.93 12.35 5.92
C GLN A 107 -4.50 13.72 6.30
N ALA A 108 -5.27 13.76 7.37
CA ALA A 108 -5.97 14.96 7.79
C ALA A 108 -4.99 16.01 8.37
N PRO A 109 -5.30 17.33 8.25
CA PRO A 109 -4.61 18.33 9.05
C PRO A 109 -4.77 18.04 10.54
N ARG A 110 -3.77 18.36 11.35
CA ARG A 110 -3.76 17.99 12.79
C ARG A 110 -4.90 18.59 13.59
N ASP A 111 -5.26 19.82 13.29
CA ASP A 111 -6.33 20.59 13.93
C ASP A 111 -7.75 20.06 13.61
N SER A 112 -7.92 19.37 12.50
CA SER A 112 -9.19 18.78 12.08
C SER A 112 -9.19 17.23 12.10
N ALA A 113 -8.12 16.61 12.57
CA ALA A 113 -7.97 15.17 12.50
C ALA A 113 -9.13 14.41 13.14
N ALA A 114 -9.56 14.80 14.36
CA ALA A 114 -10.64 14.11 15.05
C ALA A 114 -11.97 14.17 14.28
N SER A 115 -12.35 15.35 13.77
CA SER A 115 -13.60 15.51 13.01
C SER A 115 -13.57 14.76 11.68
N VAL A 116 -12.43 14.72 11.00
CA VAL A 116 -12.23 13.91 9.80
C VAL A 116 -12.33 12.42 10.13
N GLY A 117 -11.75 11.98 11.25
CA GLY A 117 -11.86 10.59 11.72
C GLY A 117 -13.29 10.16 11.98
N ASP A 118 -14.08 11.00 12.65
CA ASP A 118 -15.50 10.75 12.92
C ASP A 118 -16.33 10.69 11.62
N GLU A 119 -16.01 11.50 10.65
CA GLU A 119 -16.68 11.47 9.36
C GLU A 119 -16.32 10.21 8.57
N LEU A 120 -15.02 9.87 8.49
CA LEU A 120 -14.55 8.68 7.82
C LEU A 120 -15.10 7.39 8.43
N ALA A 121 -15.26 7.33 9.77
CA ALA A 121 -15.83 6.19 10.46
C ALA A 121 -17.30 5.91 10.07
N ARG A 122 -18.03 6.93 9.62
CA ARG A 122 -19.41 6.81 9.14
C ARG A 122 -19.54 6.53 7.65
N CYS A 123 -18.43 6.63 6.92
CA CYS A 123 -18.44 6.39 5.48
C CYS A 123 -18.59 4.90 5.16
N PRO A 124 -19.39 4.53 4.15
CA PRO A 124 -19.51 3.15 3.75
C PRO A 124 -18.18 2.64 3.20
N VAL A 125 -17.72 1.52 3.74
CA VAL A 125 -16.56 0.77 3.23
C VAL A 125 -17.03 -0.10 2.06
N PRO A 126 -16.22 -0.29 1.01
CA PRO A 126 -16.55 -1.22 -0.07
C PRO A 126 -16.88 -2.62 0.47
N ASP A 127 -18.12 -3.07 0.26
CA ASP A 127 -18.61 -4.39 0.70
C ASP A 127 -18.67 -5.37 -0.49
N HIS A 128 -17.54 -5.58 -1.13
CA HIS A 128 -17.38 -6.56 -2.19
C HIS A 128 -15.94 -7.09 -2.21
N ASP A 129 -15.77 -8.25 -2.83
CA ASP A 129 -14.47 -8.85 -3.00
C ASP A 129 -13.61 -8.03 -3.98
N ILE A 130 -12.40 -7.73 -3.56
CA ILE A 130 -11.40 -7.03 -4.37
C ILE A 130 -10.38 -8.07 -4.81
N GLN A 131 -10.20 -8.21 -6.13
CA GLN A 131 -9.25 -9.14 -6.69
C GLN A 131 -7.85 -8.54 -6.74
N VAL A 132 -6.89 -9.27 -6.20
CA VAL A 132 -5.45 -8.98 -6.32
C VAL A 132 -4.86 -9.98 -7.29
N ALA A 133 -4.53 -9.52 -8.50
CA ALA A 133 -3.97 -10.36 -9.55
C ALA A 133 -2.56 -9.91 -9.96
N SER A 134 -2.03 -8.85 -9.36
CA SER A 134 -0.72 -8.32 -9.75
C SER A 134 -0.12 -7.45 -8.66
N VAL A 135 1.19 -7.27 -8.74
CA VAL A 135 1.96 -6.24 -8.03
C VAL A 135 2.51 -5.23 -9.02
N SER A 136 2.71 -4.00 -8.58
CA SER A 136 3.22 -2.92 -9.43
C SER A 136 4.37 -2.19 -8.76
N PHE A 137 5.30 -1.69 -9.56
CA PHE A 137 6.34 -0.77 -9.14
C PHE A 137 5.95 0.65 -9.47
N TYR A 138 6.19 1.54 -8.52
CA TYR A 138 5.97 2.97 -8.67
C TYR A 138 7.21 3.76 -8.23
N THR A 139 7.49 4.83 -8.94
CA THR A 139 8.30 5.93 -8.40
C THR A 139 7.35 7.00 -7.87
N MET A 140 7.60 7.46 -6.65
CA MET A 140 6.87 8.56 -6.05
C MET A 140 7.64 9.86 -6.27
N ASP A 141 7.05 10.77 -7.01
CA ASP A 141 7.49 12.16 -7.09
C ASP A 141 6.76 12.95 -6.00
N ARG A 142 7.51 13.32 -4.95
CA ARG A 142 6.95 14.03 -3.80
C ARG A 142 6.67 15.50 -4.08
N GLU A 143 7.42 16.12 -5.00
CA GLU A 143 7.19 17.51 -5.39
C GLU A 143 5.95 17.64 -6.27
N ALA A 144 5.84 16.77 -7.28
CA ALA A 144 4.69 16.73 -8.16
C ALA A 144 3.45 16.06 -7.53
N GLN A 145 3.57 15.47 -6.34
CA GLN A 145 2.52 14.70 -5.67
C GLN A 145 1.90 13.63 -6.58
N ARG A 146 2.76 12.88 -7.28
CA ARG A 146 2.38 11.86 -8.26
C ARG A 146 3.17 10.59 -8.11
N CYS A 147 2.54 9.49 -8.53
CA CYS A 147 3.20 8.20 -8.70
C CYS A 147 3.22 7.81 -10.18
N TYR A 148 4.38 7.35 -10.63
CA TYR A 148 4.57 6.83 -11.99
C TYR A 148 4.74 5.31 -11.92
N GLN A 149 3.81 4.59 -12.54
CA GLN A 149 3.91 3.13 -12.64
C GLN A 149 4.93 2.75 -13.71
N HIS A 150 5.91 1.92 -13.35
CA HIS A 150 6.95 1.43 -14.26
C HIS A 150 6.66 0.04 -14.77
N GLU A 151 6.23 -0.85 -13.89
CA GLU A 151 6.05 -2.27 -14.20
C GLU A 151 4.84 -2.80 -13.45
N ARG A 152 4.15 -3.76 -14.07
CA ARG A 152 3.07 -4.54 -13.46
C ARG A 152 3.32 -6.02 -13.71
N ILE A 153 3.40 -6.79 -12.64
CA ILE A 153 3.73 -8.22 -12.65
C ILE A 153 2.51 -9.01 -12.18
N GLY A 154 2.04 -9.94 -13.01
CA GLY A 154 0.95 -10.86 -12.65
C GLY A 154 1.36 -11.83 -11.55
N LEU A 155 0.41 -12.18 -10.68
CA LEU A 155 0.57 -13.28 -9.73
C LEU A 155 0.34 -14.61 -10.46
N GLY A 156 1.17 -15.62 -10.19
CA GLY A 156 1.06 -16.95 -10.79
C GLY A 156 1.50 -17.04 -12.25
N ALA A 157 2.07 -15.96 -12.82
CA ALA A 157 2.47 -15.89 -14.23
C ALA A 157 3.96 -16.16 -14.43
#